data_2cb0f1b7ecfe15295d96676cb1adc600
#
_entry.id   2cb0f1b7ecfe15295d96676cb1adc600
#
_cell.length_a   1.000
_cell.length_b   1.000
_cell.length_c   1.000
_cell.angle_alpha   90.00
_cell.angle_beta   90.00
_cell.angle_gamma   90.00
#
_symmetry.space_group_name_H-M   'P 1'
#
loop_
_entity.id
_entity.type
_entity.pdbx_description
1 polymer ?
#
loop_
_entity_poly.entity_id
_entity_poly.type
_entity_poly.pdbx_seq_one_letter_code
_entity_poly.pdbx_strand_id
1 'polypeptide(L)'
;GDVYKRQMKYMFASDVHGSAYYCRKMLKAYDEEKAERLVLLGDLLYHGPRNDLPKEYAPKQVIPMLNAMKDKIYAVRGNCEAEVDQMVLEFPVMADYCILSIDGKTLYATHGHVYNQNNLPPLCEGDILIHGHTHVLKAEQMEGYILLNPGSVSIPKEGNPPTYAVLEDKTFTIKDFDGN
;
A
#
# COMPACT_ATOMS: atom_id res chain seq x y z
N GLY A 1 -15.90 -11.89 -31.07
CA GLY A 1 -15.10 -12.75 -30.26
C GLY A 1 -15.22 -12.39 -28.80
N ASP A 2 -15.13 -13.37 -27.96
CA ASP A 2 -15.26 -13.15 -26.53
C ASP A 2 -14.07 -12.34 -26.02
N VAL A 3 -14.35 -11.13 -25.58
CA VAL A 3 -13.37 -10.34 -24.88
C VAL A 3 -13.39 -10.80 -23.42
N TYR A 4 -12.45 -11.63 -23.06
CA TYR A 4 -12.27 -11.98 -21.67
C TYR A 4 -11.81 -10.72 -20.94
N LYS A 5 -12.70 -10.17 -20.11
CA LYS A 5 -12.28 -9.15 -19.16
C LYS A 5 -11.36 -9.84 -18.17
N ARG A 6 -10.07 -9.59 -18.30
CA ARG A 6 -9.09 -10.06 -17.34
C ARG A 6 -9.37 -9.37 -16.01
N GLN A 7 -9.65 -10.16 -14.97
CA GLN A 7 -9.80 -9.64 -13.63
C GLN A 7 -8.44 -9.19 -13.14
N MET A 8 -8.35 -7.90 -12.78
CA MET A 8 -7.12 -7.34 -12.21
C MET A 8 -7.06 -7.62 -10.73
N LYS A 9 -5.94 -8.17 -10.29
CA LYS A 9 -5.66 -8.39 -8.88
C LYS A 9 -4.55 -7.45 -8.45
N TYR A 10 -4.84 -6.62 -7.46
CA TYR A 10 -3.89 -5.69 -6.89
C TYR A 10 -3.55 -6.08 -5.46
N MET A 11 -2.27 -5.99 -5.11
CA MET A 11 -1.84 -6.10 -3.73
C MET A 11 -1.48 -4.71 -3.21
N PHE A 12 -2.00 -4.36 -2.04
CA PHE A 12 -1.73 -3.07 -1.38
C PHE A 12 -0.93 -3.31 -0.11
N ALA A 13 0.11 -2.51 0.08
CA ALA A 13 0.93 -2.56 1.28
C ALA A 13 1.40 -1.15 1.62
N SER A 14 1.64 -0.88 2.88
CA SER A 14 2.02 0.46 3.34
C SER A 14 2.92 0.39 4.56
N ASP A 15 3.64 1.48 4.76
CA ASP A 15 4.37 1.71 6.00
C ASP A 15 5.37 0.58 6.30
N VAL A 16 6.25 0.32 5.32
CA VAL A 16 7.34 -0.66 5.41
C VAL A 16 8.44 -0.16 6.34
N HIS A 17 8.68 1.15 6.35
CA HIS A 17 9.62 1.83 7.24
C HIS A 17 11.02 1.21 7.28
N GLY A 18 11.49 0.72 6.15
CA GLY A 18 12.86 0.23 6.02
C GLY A 18 13.13 -1.16 6.61
N SER A 19 12.10 -1.91 6.99
CA SER A 19 12.25 -3.26 7.50
C SER A 19 12.59 -4.24 6.38
N ALA A 20 13.81 -4.74 6.35
CA ALA A 20 14.23 -5.77 5.39
C ALA A 20 13.48 -7.08 5.63
N TYR A 21 13.28 -7.45 6.89
CA TYR A 21 12.56 -8.66 7.25
C TYR A 21 11.14 -8.66 6.66
N TYR A 22 10.37 -7.60 6.93
CA TYR A 22 9.00 -7.52 6.46
C TYR A 22 8.90 -7.21 4.97
N CYS A 23 9.89 -6.52 4.40
CA CYS A 23 9.94 -6.32 2.96
C CYS A 23 10.08 -7.68 2.23
N ARG A 24 10.95 -8.57 2.72
CA ARG A 24 11.06 -9.92 2.14
C ARG A 24 9.74 -10.69 2.24
N LYS A 25 9.06 -10.60 3.39
CA LYS A 25 7.76 -11.25 3.57
C LYS A 25 6.71 -10.69 2.64
N MET A 26 6.69 -9.36 2.47
CA MET A 26 5.77 -8.68 1.57
C MET A 26 5.98 -9.14 0.12
N LEU A 27 7.22 -9.21 -0.34
CA LEU A 27 7.51 -9.61 -1.71
C LEU A 27 7.24 -11.10 -1.94
N LYS A 28 7.45 -11.94 -0.94
CA LYS A 28 7.07 -13.35 -1.00
C LYS A 28 5.54 -13.48 -1.12
N ALA A 29 4.80 -12.73 -0.31
CA ALA A 29 3.34 -12.71 -0.38
C ALA A 29 2.86 -12.23 -1.75
N TYR A 30 3.51 -11.22 -2.32
CA TYR A 30 3.20 -10.73 -3.66
C TYR A 30 3.32 -11.85 -4.70
N ASP A 31 4.39 -12.62 -4.65
CA ASP A 31 4.59 -13.73 -5.59
C ASP A 31 3.52 -14.81 -5.40
N GLU A 32 3.18 -15.13 -4.16
CA GLU A 32 2.17 -16.15 -3.85
C GLU A 32 0.76 -15.71 -4.25
N GLU A 33 0.44 -14.42 -4.10
CA GLU A 33 -0.85 -13.87 -4.48
C GLU A 33 -1.04 -13.77 -5.99
N LYS A 34 0.06 -13.73 -6.76
CA LYS A 34 0.02 -13.57 -8.21
C LYS A 34 -0.72 -12.30 -8.64
N ALA A 35 -0.51 -11.22 -7.90
CA ALA A 35 -1.12 -9.94 -8.21
C ALA A 35 -0.48 -9.30 -9.45
N GLU A 36 -1.25 -8.51 -10.17
CA GLU A 36 -0.78 -7.79 -11.37
C GLU A 36 0.14 -6.65 -11.01
N ARG A 37 -0.15 -5.97 -9.92
CA ARG A 37 0.62 -4.82 -9.43
C ARG A 37 0.69 -4.83 -7.91
N LEU A 38 1.81 -4.35 -7.40
CA LEU A 38 1.99 -4.03 -5.98
C LEU A 38 1.84 -2.52 -5.82
N VAL A 39 0.84 -2.10 -5.08
CA VAL A 39 0.58 -0.68 -4.81
C VAL A 39 1.10 -0.36 -3.41
N LEU A 40 2.13 0.48 -3.36
CA LEU A 40 2.76 0.88 -2.11
C LEU A 40 2.26 2.28 -1.71
N LEU A 41 1.73 2.38 -0.51
CA LEU A 41 1.06 3.60 -0.05
C LEU A 41 1.98 4.55 0.72
N GLY A 42 3.29 4.38 0.60
CA GLY A 42 4.27 5.31 1.17
C GLY A 42 4.94 4.84 2.45
N ASP A 43 5.86 5.65 2.93
CA ASP A 43 6.70 5.39 4.11
C ASP A 43 7.50 4.08 3.95
N LEU A 44 8.33 4.04 2.89
CA LEU A 44 9.00 2.81 2.48
C LEU A 44 10.34 2.58 3.16
N LEU A 45 11.18 3.61 3.29
CA LEU A 45 12.58 3.46 3.68
C LEU A 45 12.90 3.98 5.09
N TYR A 46 12.37 5.13 5.46
CA TYR A 46 12.67 5.77 6.74
C TYR A 46 11.70 5.34 7.82
N HIS A 47 12.24 5.04 9.02
CA HIS A 47 11.41 4.55 10.12
C HIS A 47 10.44 5.59 10.69
N GLY A 48 10.69 6.87 10.45
CA GLY A 48 9.92 7.98 11.00
C GLY A 48 10.38 8.35 12.41
N PRO A 49 10.40 9.66 12.74
CA PRO A 49 10.98 10.12 14.01
C PRO A 49 10.17 9.72 15.24
N ARG A 50 8.91 9.33 15.07
CA ARG A 50 8.01 8.96 16.17
C ARG A 50 7.87 7.46 16.37
N ASN A 51 8.50 6.65 15.53
CA ASN A 51 8.39 5.20 15.58
C ASN A 51 9.68 4.57 16.10
N ASP A 52 9.55 3.46 16.83
CA ASP A 52 10.68 2.60 17.11
C ASP A 52 11.15 1.93 15.82
N LEU A 53 12.39 1.44 15.83
CA LEU A 53 12.91 0.73 14.67
C LEU A 53 12.15 -0.57 14.45
N PRO A 54 11.68 -0.85 13.22
CA PRO A 54 11.08 -2.14 12.92
C PRO A 54 12.13 -3.24 12.86
N LYS A 55 11.65 -4.49 12.87
CA LYS A 55 12.51 -5.67 12.79
C LYS A 55 13.39 -5.62 11.55
N GLU A 56 14.67 -5.82 11.73
CA GLU A 56 15.70 -5.72 10.68
C GLU A 56 15.60 -4.41 9.89
N TYR A 57 15.67 -3.31 10.61
CA TYR A 57 15.70 -2.00 9.94
C TYR A 57 17.01 -1.89 9.14
N ALA A 58 16.89 -1.96 7.82
CA ALA A 58 18.02 -1.94 6.90
C ALA A 58 17.58 -1.37 5.55
N PRO A 59 17.39 -0.04 5.44
CA PRO A 59 16.94 0.58 4.18
C PRO A 59 17.81 0.21 2.99
N LYS A 60 19.12 0.07 3.20
CA LYS A 60 20.05 -0.32 2.11
C LYS A 60 19.76 -1.71 1.55
N GLN A 61 19.11 -2.58 2.31
CA GLN A 61 18.67 -3.89 1.81
C GLN A 61 17.30 -3.81 1.14
N VAL A 62 16.42 -2.92 1.62
CA VAL A 62 15.08 -2.73 1.06
C VAL A 62 15.16 -2.15 -0.35
N ILE A 63 16.06 -1.21 -0.59
CA ILE A 63 16.21 -0.52 -1.88
C ILE A 63 16.37 -1.51 -3.05
N PRO A 64 17.35 -2.42 -3.07
CA PRO A 64 17.49 -3.35 -4.20
C PRO A 64 16.32 -4.33 -4.32
N MET A 65 15.70 -4.72 -3.22
CA MET A 65 14.52 -5.59 -3.26
C MET A 65 13.36 -4.93 -3.99
N LEU A 66 13.07 -3.67 -3.67
CA LEU A 66 12.00 -2.93 -4.34
C LEU A 66 12.35 -2.59 -5.79
N ASN A 67 13.61 -2.22 -6.05
CA ASN A 67 14.03 -1.89 -7.42
C ASN A 67 13.96 -3.09 -8.35
N ALA A 68 14.16 -4.30 -7.84
CA ALA A 68 13.97 -5.53 -8.62
C ALA A 68 12.51 -5.70 -9.09
N MET A 69 11.57 -5.04 -8.43
CA MET A 69 10.14 -5.09 -8.70
C MET A 69 9.61 -3.84 -9.42
N LYS A 70 10.49 -2.96 -9.87
CA LYS A 70 10.11 -1.62 -10.36
C LYS A 70 9.01 -1.60 -11.41
N ASP A 71 8.96 -2.61 -12.28
CA ASP A 71 7.97 -2.69 -13.35
C ASP A 71 6.57 -3.09 -12.86
N LYS A 72 6.46 -3.53 -11.62
CA LYS A 72 5.22 -4.01 -11.02
C LYS A 72 4.68 -3.10 -9.92
N ILE A 73 5.42 -2.07 -9.55
CA ILE A 73 5.09 -1.19 -8.43
C ILE A 73 4.42 0.09 -8.90
N TYR A 74 3.28 0.41 -8.27
CA TYR A 74 2.73 1.76 -8.22
C TYR A 74 2.93 2.27 -6.81
N ALA A 75 3.46 3.47 -6.64
CA ALA A 75 3.75 4.00 -5.33
C ALA A 75 3.27 5.45 -5.18
N VAL A 76 2.87 5.82 -3.97
CA VAL A 76 2.53 7.20 -3.63
C VAL A 76 3.42 7.68 -2.50
N ARG A 77 3.55 9.00 -2.38
CA ARG A 77 4.39 9.63 -1.37
C ARG A 77 3.74 9.59 0.00
N GLY A 78 4.47 9.07 1.00
CA GLY A 78 4.12 9.21 2.40
C GLY A 78 4.75 10.44 3.02
N ASN A 79 4.49 10.65 4.31
CA ASN A 79 5.08 11.77 5.04
C ASN A 79 6.58 11.58 5.28
N CYS A 80 7.09 10.36 5.15
CA CYS A 80 8.51 10.06 5.35
C CYS A 80 9.34 10.05 4.07
N GLU A 81 8.73 10.08 2.87
CA GLU A 81 9.48 10.16 1.63
C GLU A 81 10.08 11.54 1.41
N ALA A 82 11.37 11.57 1.13
CA ALA A 82 12.09 12.77 0.75
C ALA A 82 12.68 12.59 -0.64
N GLU A 83 13.24 13.64 -1.20
CA GLU A 83 13.86 13.57 -2.54
C GLU A 83 14.96 12.51 -2.63
N VAL A 84 15.68 12.28 -1.52
CA VAL A 84 16.73 11.27 -1.49
C VAL A 84 16.18 9.86 -1.71
N ASP A 85 14.94 9.60 -1.29
CA ASP A 85 14.30 8.31 -1.55
C ASP A 85 14.07 8.10 -3.04
N GLN A 86 13.64 9.14 -3.75
CA GLN A 86 13.47 9.07 -5.20
C GLN A 86 14.82 8.88 -5.92
N MET A 87 15.90 9.37 -5.36
CA MET A 87 17.23 9.20 -5.96
C MET A 87 17.71 7.76 -5.95
N VAL A 88 17.26 6.96 -4.97
CA VAL A 88 17.71 5.58 -4.82
C VAL A 88 16.68 4.54 -5.28
N LEU A 89 15.42 4.93 -5.40
CA LEU A 89 14.36 4.05 -5.92
C LEU A 89 14.15 4.31 -7.41
N GLU A 90 14.05 3.23 -8.19
CA GLU A 90 13.99 3.27 -9.65
C GLU A 90 12.56 3.28 -10.19
N PHE A 91 11.60 3.66 -9.35
CA PHE A 91 10.20 3.87 -9.72
C PHE A 91 9.68 5.14 -9.03
N PRO A 92 8.64 5.80 -9.57
CA PRO A 92 8.14 7.04 -8.96
C PRO A 92 7.60 6.82 -7.56
N VAL A 93 8.04 7.64 -6.60
CA VAL A 93 7.59 7.57 -5.19
C VAL A 93 7.11 8.92 -4.66
N MET A 94 7.07 9.95 -5.51
CA MET A 94 6.75 11.32 -5.07
C MET A 94 5.36 11.79 -5.51
N ALA A 95 4.54 10.90 -6.08
CA ALA A 95 3.18 11.23 -6.46
C ALA A 95 2.28 11.27 -5.22
N ASP A 96 1.43 12.28 -5.12
CA ASP A 96 0.56 12.46 -3.96
C ASP A 96 -0.58 11.46 -3.93
N TYR A 97 -0.94 10.90 -5.08
CA TYR A 97 -2.02 9.93 -5.20
C TYR A 97 -1.84 9.06 -6.45
N CYS A 98 -2.54 7.94 -6.45
CA CYS A 98 -2.65 7.05 -7.59
C CYS A 98 -4.12 6.72 -7.79
N ILE A 99 -4.59 6.77 -9.03
CA ILE A 99 -5.99 6.48 -9.35
C ILE A 99 -6.07 5.20 -10.15
N LEU A 100 -6.88 4.27 -9.67
CA LEU A 100 -7.15 3.01 -10.37
C LEU A 100 -8.63 2.92 -10.71
N SER A 101 -8.95 2.32 -11.85
CA SER A 101 -10.32 2.03 -12.23
C SER A 101 -10.63 0.58 -11.81
N ILE A 102 -11.61 0.42 -10.94
CA ILE A 102 -12.01 -0.87 -10.42
C ILE A 102 -13.49 -1.09 -10.75
N ASP A 103 -13.74 -1.89 -11.79
CA ASP A 103 -15.09 -2.29 -12.19
C ASP A 103 -16.07 -1.11 -12.27
N GLY A 104 -15.66 -0.07 -12.99
CA GLY A 104 -16.48 1.14 -13.21
C GLY A 104 -16.43 2.14 -12.06
N LYS A 105 -15.75 1.85 -10.97
CA LYS A 105 -15.54 2.76 -9.85
C LYS A 105 -14.11 3.26 -9.82
N THR A 106 -13.91 4.42 -9.22
CA THR A 106 -12.58 5.00 -9.04
C THR A 106 -12.05 4.64 -7.66
N LEU A 107 -10.81 4.16 -7.63
CA LEU A 107 -10.09 3.95 -6.38
C LEU A 107 -8.99 5.01 -6.30
N TYR A 108 -9.05 5.83 -5.25
CA TYR A 108 -7.99 6.77 -4.91
C TYR A 108 -7.06 6.11 -3.89
N ALA A 109 -5.80 5.93 -4.27
CA ALA A 109 -4.78 5.42 -3.39
C ALA A 109 -3.88 6.59 -2.96
N THR A 110 -3.73 6.79 -1.66
CA THR A 110 -2.92 7.86 -1.09
C THR A 110 -2.29 7.36 0.21
N HIS A 111 -1.34 8.12 0.75
CA HIS A 111 -0.72 7.69 2.02
C HIS A 111 -1.67 7.86 3.21
N GLY A 112 -2.37 8.97 3.29
CA GLY A 112 -3.33 9.24 4.37
C GLY A 112 -2.98 10.41 5.27
N HIS A 113 -1.80 11.03 5.09
CA HIS A 113 -1.43 12.20 5.89
C HIS A 113 -2.04 13.51 5.36
N VAL A 114 -2.49 13.52 4.11
CA VAL A 114 -3.19 14.66 3.50
C VAL A 114 -4.64 14.30 3.23
N TYR A 115 -4.87 13.34 2.33
CA TYR A 115 -6.23 12.86 2.03
C TYR A 115 -6.56 11.67 2.92
N ASN A 116 -7.69 11.75 3.62
CA ASN A 116 -8.18 10.74 4.54
C ASN A 116 -9.69 10.98 4.76
N GLN A 117 -10.29 10.28 5.73
CA GLN A 117 -11.73 10.43 6.01
C GLN A 117 -12.13 11.84 6.46
N ASN A 118 -11.18 12.64 6.95
CA ASN A 118 -11.43 14.02 7.40
C ASN A 118 -11.09 15.06 6.34
N ASN A 119 -10.51 14.65 5.23
CA ASN A 119 -10.17 15.50 4.10
C ASN A 119 -10.23 14.66 2.83
N LEU A 120 -11.44 14.47 2.31
CA LEU A 120 -11.66 13.57 1.18
C LEU A 120 -11.19 14.17 -0.15
N PRO A 121 -10.58 13.34 -1.03
CA PRO A 121 -10.45 13.71 -2.42
C PRO A 121 -11.83 13.73 -3.08
N PRO A 122 -11.97 14.28 -4.30
CA PRO A 122 -13.26 14.24 -4.98
C PRO A 122 -13.64 12.80 -5.34
N LEU A 123 -14.71 12.31 -4.71
CA LEU A 123 -15.21 10.94 -4.88
C LEU A 123 -16.65 10.98 -5.39
N CYS A 124 -16.97 10.05 -6.31
CA CYS A 124 -18.36 9.78 -6.70
C CYS A 124 -18.94 8.68 -5.81
N GLU A 125 -20.27 8.56 -5.83
CA GLU A 125 -20.95 7.53 -5.07
C GLU A 125 -20.40 6.13 -5.39
N GLY A 126 -19.99 5.43 -4.35
CA GLY A 126 -19.45 4.07 -4.47
C GLY A 126 -17.96 3.99 -4.76
N ASP A 127 -17.26 5.12 -4.87
CA ASP A 127 -15.81 5.12 -5.05
C ASP A 127 -15.09 4.64 -3.78
N ILE A 128 -13.81 4.36 -3.94
CA ILE A 128 -12.99 3.77 -2.88
C ILE A 128 -11.83 4.72 -2.55
N LEU A 129 -11.61 4.94 -1.26
CA LEU A 129 -10.42 5.60 -0.76
C LEU A 129 -9.60 4.57 0.02
N ILE A 130 -8.37 4.33 -0.42
CA ILE A 130 -7.43 3.48 0.32
C ILE A 130 -6.21 4.30 0.74
N HIS A 131 -5.84 4.18 2.02
CA HIS A 131 -4.67 4.86 2.55
C HIS A 131 -4.01 4.05 3.67
N GLY A 132 -2.76 4.37 3.98
CA GLY A 132 -2.02 3.83 5.11
C GLY A 132 -1.90 4.86 6.22
N HIS A 133 -0.66 5.17 6.61
CA HIS A 133 -0.27 6.21 7.57
C HIS A 133 -0.62 5.91 9.04
N THR A 134 -1.86 5.52 9.33
CA THR A 134 -2.28 5.27 10.72
C THR A 134 -1.73 3.96 11.27
N HIS A 135 -1.23 3.07 10.42
CA HIS A 135 -0.80 1.72 10.76
C HIS A 135 -1.93 0.83 11.32
N VAL A 136 -3.17 1.21 11.09
CA VAL A 136 -4.35 0.50 11.58
C VAL A 136 -5.18 0.03 10.39
N LEU A 137 -5.33 -1.28 10.26
CA LEU A 137 -6.13 -1.85 9.17
C LEU A 137 -7.61 -1.42 9.28
N LYS A 138 -8.25 -1.24 8.14
CA LYS A 138 -9.65 -0.81 8.10
C LYS A 138 -10.32 -1.23 6.80
N ALA A 139 -11.58 -1.62 6.89
CA ALA A 139 -12.45 -1.84 5.74
C ALA A 139 -13.88 -1.47 6.16
N GLU A 140 -14.31 -0.25 5.80
CA GLU A 140 -15.60 0.29 6.23
C GLU A 140 -16.38 0.90 5.08
N GLN A 141 -17.68 0.64 5.05
CA GLN A 141 -18.60 1.38 4.21
C GLN A 141 -18.92 2.71 4.88
N MET A 142 -18.52 3.79 4.23
CA MET A 142 -18.84 5.13 4.71
C MET A 142 -20.04 5.68 3.94
N GLU A 143 -20.45 6.90 4.25
CA GLU A 143 -21.51 7.57 3.51
C GLU A 143 -21.00 7.97 2.12
N GLY A 144 -21.43 7.23 1.10
CA GLY A 144 -21.09 7.51 -0.29
C GLY A 144 -19.77 6.94 -0.80
N TYR A 145 -18.94 6.32 0.05
CA TYR A 145 -17.67 5.73 -0.37
C TYR A 145 -17.23 4.61 0.55
N ILE A 146 -16.24 3.85 0.10
CA ILE A 146 -15.63 2.77 0.89
C ILE A 146 -14.24 3.22 1.35
N LEU A 147 -13.97 3.09 2.65
CA LEU A 147 -12.68 3.45 3.25
C LEU A 147 -11.90 2.19 3.56
N LEU A 148 -10.68 2.08 2.99
CA LEU A 148 -9.81 0.94 3.17
C LEU A 148 -8.43 1.36 3.68
N ASN A 149 -7.83 0.51 4.50
CA ASN A 149 -6.45 0.66 4.96
C ASN A 149 -5.84 -0.73 5.10
N PRO A 150 -4.72 -1.03 4.40
CA PRO A 150 -4.10 -2.36 4.47
C PRO A 150 -3.35 -2.62 5.78
N GLY A 151 -3.25 -1.64 6.68
CA GLY A 151 -2.42 -1.73 7.86
C GLY A 151 -0.95 -1.47 7.55
N SER A 152 -0.08 -1.69 8.53
CA SER A 152 1.36 -1.55 8.31
C SER A 152 2.01 -2.92 8.11
N VAL A 153 2.96 -2.96 7.18
CA VAL A 153 3.76 -4.16 6.92
C VAL A 153 4.70 -4.47 8.10
N SER A 154 5.21 -3.44 8.78
CA SER A 154 6.30 -3.61 9.75
C SER A 154 6.03 -3.04 11.13
N ILE A 155 5.18 -2.04 11.26
CA ILE A 155 4.92 -1.34 12.53
C ILE A 155 3.41 -1.20 12.74
N PRO A 156 2.68 -2.31 12.86
CA PRO A 156 1.22 -2.24 13.09
C PRO A 156 0.92 -1.64 14.47
N LYS A 157 -0.26 -1.05 14.59
CA LYS A 157 -0.72 -0.40 15.83
C LYS A 157 -2.04 -0.98 16.27
N GLU A 158 -2.44 -0.65 17.49
CA GLU A 158 -3.70 -1.09 18.11
C GLU A 158 -3.84 -2.60 18.22
N GLY A 159 -2.71 -3.30 18.46
CA GLY A 159 -2.71 -4.74 18.66
C GLY A 159 -2.86 -5.57 17.39
N ASN A 160 -2.83 -4.94 16.22
CA ASN A 160 -2.94 -5.64 14.94
C ASN A 160 -1.63 -6.31 14.55
N PRO A 161 -1.68 -7.42 13.79
CA PRO A 161 -0.47 -8.00 13.21
C PRO A 161 -0.01 -7.18 12.00
N PRO A 162 1.23 -7.41 11.52
CA PRO A 162 1.66 -6.90 10.22
C PRO A 162 0.75 -7.45 9.11
N THR A 163 0.25 -6.58 8.24
CA THR A 163 -0.74 -6.94 7.24
C THR A 163 -0.46 -6.32 5.87
N TYR A 164 -1.13 -6.87 4.89
CA TYR A 164 -1.29 -6.32 3.55
C TYR A 164 -2.72 -6.57 3.11
N ALA A 165 -3.09 -6.06 1.94
CA ALA A 165 -4.43 -6.26 1.42
C ALA A 165 -4.40 -6.66 -0.04
N VAL A 166 -5.42 -7.39 -0.46
CA VAL A 166 -5.60 -7.81 -1.84
C VAL A 166 -6.97 -7.33 -2.31
N LEU A 167 -7.00 -6.71 -3.48
CA LEU A 167 -8.23 -6.37 -4.17
C LEU A 167 -8.29 -7.19 -5.44
N GLU A 168 -9.23 -8.10 -5.51
CA GLU A 168 -9.50 -8.91 -6.68
C GLU A 168 -10.96 -8.71 -7.05
N ASP A 169 -11.19 -8.20 -8.26
CA ASP A 169 -12.51 -7.83 -8.72
C ASP A 169 -13.08 -6.76 -7.76
N LYS A 170 -14.18 -7.07 -7.03
CA LYS A 170 -14.76 -6.16 -6.03
C LYS A 170 -14.46 -6.60 -4.60
N THR A 171 -13.70 -7.68 -4.43
CA THR A 171 -13.44 -8.26 -3.12
C THR A 171 -12.13 -7.74 -2.55
N PHE A 172 -12.22 -7.07 -1.41
CA PHE A 172 -11.07 -6.58 -0.66
C PHE A 172 -10.83 -7.48 0.54
N THR A 173 -9.61 -8.01 0.66
CA THR A 173 -9.24 -8.92 1.74
C THR A 173 -7.97 -8.43 2.42
N ILE A 174 -8.03 -8.28 3.74
CA ILE A 174 -6.83 -7.98 4.54
C ILE A 174 -6.28 -9.29 5.05
N LYS A 175 -4.97 -9.49 4.89
CA LYS A 175 -4.29 -10.72 5.29
C LYS A 175 -3.05 -10.39 6.12
N ASP A 176 -2.72 -11.26 7.08
CA ASP A 176 -1.41 -11.20 7.73
C ASP A 176 -0.39 -12.04 6.93
N PHE A 177 0.87 -12.05 7.39
CA PHE A 177 1.93 -12.77 6.68
C PHE A 177 2.04 -14.25 7.10
N ASP A 178 1.11 -14.71 7.94
CA ASP A 178 1.04 -16.10 8.38
C ASP A 178 -0.10 -16.87 7.69
N GLY A 179 -0.75 -16.25 6.69
CA GLY A 179 -1.78 -16.87 5.88
C GLY A 179 -3.22 -16.63 6.36
N ASN A 180 -3.37 -15.71 7.29
CA ASN A 180 -4.70 -15.36 7.81
C ASN A 180 -5.17 -14.05 7.14
#